data_30bcb4b0de086189eb2ab22b74ebcb3a
#
_entry.id   30bcb4b0de086189eb2ab22b74ebcb3a
#
_cell.length_a   1.000
_cell.length_b   1.000
_cell.length_c   1.000
_cell.angle_alpha   90.00
_cell.angle_beta   90.00
_cell.angle_gamma   90.00
#
_symmetry.space_group_name_H-M   'P 1'
#
loop_
_entity.id
_entity.type
_entity.pdbx_description
1 polymer ?
#
loop_
_entity_poly.entity_id
_entity_poly.type
_entity_poly.pdbx_seq_one_letter_code
_entity_poly.pdbx_strand_id
1 'polypeptide(L)'
;MRPHYEDLANNLLSLGEEVRSVVVTSPEPGAGCTSVCLGLGAALAGMGRRAAVVDCNLENPQLHHMLGQPNFVGLTSGLQGDKPLEHYGREAVPGLLLVPTGPVPPDTATRLETRRFVEAVRGLERERDVVILDAPVAGKVLESPTLSRGFDGILLVVHASRTSRSAAHGTTDDLLDAGADLLGVVLNGWV
;
A
#
# COMPACT_ATOMS: atom_id res chain seq x y z
N MET A 1 -15.05 -10.97 9.61
CA MET A 1 -14.26 -10.46 8.47
C MET A 1 -15.21 -10.37 7.28
N ARG A 2 -15.13 -9.36 6.42
CA ARG A 2 -16.04 -9.26 5.26
C ARG A 2 -15.55 -10.23 4.19
N PRO A 3 -16.39 -11.14 3.65
CA PRO A 3 -15.97 -12.18 2.70
C PRO A 3 -15.22 -11.64 1.48
N HIS A 4 -15.53 -10.42 1.04
CA HIS A 4 -14.88 -9.77 -0.11
C HIS A 4 -13.36 -9.53 0.04
N TYR A 5 -12.83 -9.36 1.26
CA TYR A 5 -11.39 -9.21 1.47
C TYR A 5 -10.66 -10.57 1.47
N GLU A 6 -11.36 -11.64 1.84
CA GLU A 6 -10.83 -13.01 1.70
C GLU A 6 -10.74 -13.40 0.21
N ASP A 7 -11.74 -13.03 -0.58
CA ASP A 7 -11.71 -13.25 -2.04
C ASP A 7 -10.57 -12.43 -2.68
N LEU A 8 -10.39 -11.17 -2.27
CA LEU A 8 -9.28 -10.34 -2.74
C LEU A 8 -7.91 -10.94 -2.37
N ALA A 9 -7.77 -11.44 -1.14
CA ALA A 9 -6.55 -12.10 -0.69
C ALA A 9 -6.27 -13.38 -1.47
N ASN A 10 -7.29 -14.21 -1.71
CA ASN A 10 -7.17 -15.42 -2.53
C ASN A 10 -6.75 -15.09 -3.96
N ASN A 11 -7.37 -14.06 -4.57
CA ASN A 11 -7.01 -13.62 -5.92
C ASN A 11 -5.56 -13.15 -5.98
N LEU A 12 -5.10 -12.35 -5.00
CA LEU A 12 -3.72 -11.90 -4.93
C LEU A 12 -2.75 -13.08 -4.80
N LEU A 13 -3.02 -14.02 -3.90
CA LEU A 13 -2.18 -15.21 -3.70
C LEU A 13 -2.15 -16.13 -4.92
N SER A 14 -3.19 -16.13 -5.76
CA SER A 14 -3.25 -16.91 -6.99
C SER A 14 -2.33 -16.39 -8.11
N LEU A 15 -1.83 -15.15 -7.98
CA LEU A 15 -0.90 -14.57 -8.95
C LEU A 15 0.52 -15.18 -8.86
N GLY A 16 0.84 -15.84 -7.75
CA GLY A 16 2.12 -16.52 -7.55
C GLY A 16 2.87 -16.01 -6.31
N GLU A 17 3.85 -16.79 -5.86
CA GLU A 17 4.67 -16.46 -4.68
C GLU A 17 5.69 -15.33 -4.92
N GLU A 18 5.92 -14.96 -6.18
CA GLU A 18 6.76 -13.84 -6.57
C GLU A 18 6.12 -12.48 -6.28
N VAL A 19 4.78 -12.39 -6.15
CA VAL A 19 4.07 -11.15 -5.82
C VAL A 19 4.11 -10.94 -4.32
N ARG A 20 5.11 -10.20 -3.85
CA ARG A 20 5.39 -9.96 -2.42
C ARG A 20 5.21 -8.51 -1.99
N SER A 21 5.25 -7.57 -2.92
CA SER A 21 5.08 -6.14 -2.68
C SER A 21 4.05 -5.54 -3.64
N VAL A 22 2.99 -4.99 -3.07
CA VAL A 22 1.85 -4.49 -3.85
C VAL A 22 1.57 -3.04 -3.48
N VAL A 23 1.62 -2.16 -4.48
CA VAL A 23 1.22 -0.75 -4.35
C VAL A 23 -0.29 -0.64 -4.54
N VAL A 24 -0.98 -0.02 -3.60
CA VAL A 24 -2.43 0.24 -3.68
C VAL A 24 -2.65 1.72 -3.90
N THR A 25 -3.32 2.07 -4.98
CA THR A 25 -3.57 3.45 -5.38
C THR A 25 -4.98 3.62 -5.96
N SER A 26 -5.37 4.83 -6.32
CA SER A 26 -6.68 5.15 -6.89
C SER A 26 -6.61 6.33 -7.85
N PRO A 27 -7.57 6.47 -8.79
CA PRO A 27 -7.66 7.62 -9.68
C PRO A 27 -7.82 8.94 -8.93
N GLU A 28 -8.52 8.92 -7.79
CA GLU A 28 -8.93 10.12 -7.04
C GLU A 28 -8.87 9.88 -5.53
N PRO A 29 -8.74 10.94 -4.72
CA PRO A 29 -8.75 10.83 -3.26
C PRO A 29 -10.08 10.28 -2.74
N GLY A 30 -10.01 9.53 -1.64
CA GLY A 30 -11.20 9.03 -0.94
C GLY A 30 -11.84 7.80 -1.57
N ALA A 31 -11.18 7.11 -2.50
CA ALA A 31 -11.64 5.82 -3.04
C ALA A 31 -11.55 4.67 -2.00
N GLY A 32 -10.84 4.89 -0.89
CA GLY A 32 -10.74 3.94 0.22
C GLY A 32 -9.53 3.02 0.16
N CYS A 33 -8.41 3.45 -0.45
CA CYS A 33 -7.16 2.69 -0.53
C CYS A 33 -6.72 2.16 0.84
N THR A 34 -6.60 3.02 1.86
CA THR A 34 -6.22 2.63 3.21
C THR A 34 -7.15 1.54 3.79
N SER A 35 -8.46 1.65 3.56
CA SER A 35 -9.43 0.63 4.01
C SER A 35 -9.23 -0.70 3.28
N VAL A 36 -8.92 -0.65 1.97
CA VAL A 36 -8.60 -1.85 1.18
C VAL A 36 -7.29 -2.47 1.65
N CYS A 37 -6.24 -1.67 1.88
CA CYS A 37 -4.97 -2.14 2.42
C CYS A 37 -5.13 -2.87 3.75
N LEU A 38 -5.89 -2.27 4.68
CA LEU A 38 -6.15 -2.87 6.00
C LEU A 38 -7.02 -4.12 5.90
N GLY A 39 -8.07 -4.09 5.08
CA GLY A 39 -8.95 -5.23 4.86
C GLY A 39 -8.21 -6.41 4.25
N LEU A 40 -7.39 -6.16 3.22
CA LEU A 40 -6.54 -7.17 2.58
C LEU A 40 -5.49 -7.72 3.54
N GLY A 41 -4.78 -6.84 4.27
CA GLY A 41 -3.79 -7.26 5.26
C GLY A 41 -4.40 -8.11 6.38
N ALA A 42 -5.58 -7.74 6.87
CA ALA A 42 -6.30 -8.50 7.89
C ALA A 42 -6.79 -9.86 7.37
N ALA A 43 -7.25 -9.93 6.11
CA ALA A 43 -7.64 -11.19 5.48
C ALA A 43 -6.44 -12.12 5.31
N LEU A 44 -5.31 -11.63 4.80
CA LEU A 44 -4.07 -12.40 4.69
C LEU A 44 -3.63 -12.95 6.06
N ALA A 45 -3.63 -12.12 7.11
CA ALA A 45 -3.29 -12.55 8.46
C ALA A 45 -4.28 -13.61 8.99
N GLY A 46 -5.58 -13.44 8.72
CA GLY A 46 -6.61 -14.43 9.06
C GLY A 46 -6.42 -15.78 8.35
N MET A 47 -5.77 -15.79 7.20
CA MET A 47 -5.40 -16.98 6.43
C MET A 47 -4.03 -17.56 6.86
N GLY A 48 -3.44 -17.04 7.94
CA GLY A 48 -2.14 -17.49 8.47
C GLY A 48 -0.93 -16.94 7.70
N ARG A 49 -1.11 -15.95 6.82
CA ARG A 49 -0.02 -15.27 6.14
C ARG A 49 0.50 -14.11 6.98
N ARG A 50 1.80 -13.84 6.89
CA ARG A 50 2.40 -12.66 7.53
C ARG A 50 2.35 -11.50 6.55
N ALA A 51 1.54 -10.50 6.86
CA ALA A 51 1.38 -9.31 6.05
C ALA A 51 1.94 -8.06 6.73
N ALA A 52 2.35 -7.07 5.94
CA ALA A 52 2.63 -5.71 6.40
C ALA A 52 1.85 -4.70 5.56
N VAL A 53 1.33 -3.64 6.19
CA VAL A 53 0.78 -2.47 5.52
C VAL A 53 1.65 -1.27 5.88
N VAL A 54 2.16 -0.58 4.87
CA VAL A 54 3.02 0.60 5.02
C VAL A 54 2.32 1.82 4.43
N ASP A 55 2.12 2.85 5.24
CA ASP A 55 1.53 4.12 4.79
C ASP A 55 2.57 4.96 4.05
N CYS A 56 2.49 4.97 2.73
CA CYS A 56 3.33 5.75 1.82
C CYS A 56 2.66 7.04 1.34
N ASN A 57 1.43 7.34 1.81
CA ASN A 57 0.71 8.54 1.46
C ASN A 57 1.14 9.71 2.36
N LEU A 58 2.30 10.28 2.03
CA LEU A 58 2.93 11.36 2.81
C LEU A 58 2.10 12.65 2.84
N GLU A 59 1.28 12.90 1.82
CA GLU A 59 0.46 14.12 1.72
C GLU A 59 -0.77 14.03 2.62
N ASN A 60 -1.34 12.83 2.78
CA ASN A 60 -2.55 12.61 3.58
C ASN A 60 -2.49 11.26 4.33
N PRO A 61 -1.60 11.13 5.34
CA PRO A 61 -1.43 9.90 6.11
C PRO A 61 -2.73 9.51 6.83
N GLN A 62 -3.15 8.25 6.72
CA GLN A 62 -4.40 7.81 7.33
C GLN A 62 -4.23 6.64 8.31
N LEU A 63 -3.18 5.84 8.14
CA LEU A 63 -3.03 4.59 8.89
C LEU A 63 -2.96 4.81 10.41
N HIS A 64 -2.26 5.86 10.86
CA HIS A 64 -2.15 6.20 12.28
C HIS A 64 -3.51 6.59 12.91
N HIS A 65 -4.39 7.26 12.15
CA HIS A 65 -5.74 7.58 12.61
C HIS A 65 -6.56 6.30 12.83
N MET A 66 -6.46 5.34 11.93
CA MET A 66 -7.17 4.05 12.05
C MET A 66 -6.64 3.21 13.20
N LEU A 67 -5.40 3.42 13.62
CA LEU A 67 -4.81 2.81 14.82
C LEU A 67 -5.18 3.56 16.11
N GLY A 68 -5.81 4.73 16.03
CA GLY A 68 -6.06 5.59 17.19
C GLY A 68 -4.78 6.09 17.85
N GLN A 69 -3.71 6.27 17.09
CA GLN A 69 -2.37 6.59 17.60
C GLN A 69 -1.82 7.89 17.01
N PRO A 70 -0.95 8.60 17.74
CA PRO A 70 -0.21 9.72 17.18
C PRO A 70 0.82 9.23 16.12
N ASN A 71 1.06 10.06 15.10
CA ASN A 71 1.97 9.74 14.00
C ASN A 71 3.43 10.13 14.31
N PHE A 72 3.96 9.70 15.47
CA PHE A 72 5.31 10.10 15.92
C PHE A 72 6.42 9.20 15.39
N VAL A 73 6.08 8.00 14.96
CA VAL A 73 7.03 6.99 14.50
C VAL A 73 6.41 6.22 13.34
N GLY A 74 7.22 5.89 12.33
CA GLY A 74 6.75 5.15 11.17
C GLY A 74 7.79 5.06 10.05
N LEU A 75 7.32 4.99 8.80
CA LEU A 75 8.13 4.87 7.60
C LEU A 75 9.27 5.91 7.55
N THR A 76 8.93 7.19 7.73
CA THR A 76 9.92 8.29 7.67
C THR A 76 11.00 8.16 8.73
N SER A 77 10.63 7.69 9.93
CA SER A 77 11.59 7.40 11.00
C SER A 77 12.50 6.23 10.62
N GLY A 78 11.98 5.19 9.99
CA GLY A 78 12.75 4.05 9.50
C GLY A 78 13.72 4.43 8.38
N LEU A 79 13.31 5.36 7.50
CA LEU A 79 14.17 5.88 6.44
C LEU A 79 15.31 6.79 6.95
N GLN A 80 15.23 7.28 8.17
CA GLN A 80 16.27 8.08 8.82
C GLN A 80 17.10 7.29 9.82
N GLY A 81 16.52 6.25 10.41
CA GLY A 81 17.13 5.44 11.46
C GLY A 81 17.99 4.29 10.93
N ASP A 82 18.61 3.55 11.83
CA ASP A 82 19.49 2.42 11.50
C ASP A 82 18.83 1.04 11.75
N LYS A 83 17.59 1.03 12.27
CA LYS A 83 16.87 -0.21 12.54
C LYS A 83 16.04 -0.64 11.31
N PRO A 84 15.77 -1.94 11.14
CA PRO A 84 14.83 -2.44 10.16
C PRO A 84 13.44 -1.78 10.29
N LEU A 85 12.74 -1.62 9.17
CA LEU A 85 11.48 -0.88 9.11
C LEU A 85 10.39 -1.46 10.04
N GLU A 86 10.41 -2.76 10.30
CA GLU A 86 9.50 -3.42 11.24
C GLU A 86 9.52 -2.84 12.65
N HIS A 87 10.66 -2.31 13.11
CA HIS A 87 10.80 -1.69 14.43
C HIS A 87 10.02 -0.37 14.56
N TYR A 88 9.63 0.21 13.45
CA TYR A 88 8.87 1.46 13.38
C TYR A 88 7.37 1.24 13.12
N GLY A 89 6.96 -0.02 13.06
CA GLY A 89 5.59 -0.47 12.95
C GLY A 89 5.06 -1.09 14.24
N ARG A 90 3.80 -1.49 14.20
CA ARG A 90 3.12 -2.21 15.29
C ARG A 90 2.30 -3.36 14.73
N GLU A 91 2.36 -4.50 15.37
CA GLU A 91 1.47 -5.62 15.08
C GLU A 91 0.07 -5.33 15.60
N ALA A 92 -0.89 -5.19 14.69
CA ALA A 92 -2.28 -4.86 15.01
C ALA A 92 -3.09 -6.09 15.41
N VAL A 93 -2.86 -7.20 14.72
CA VAL A 93 -3.32 -8.55 15.04
C VAL A 93 -2.20 -9.53 14.71
N PRO A 94 -2.19 -10.75 15.25
CA PRO A 94 -1.16 -11.73 14.92
C PRO A 94 -0.99 -11.88 13.40
N GLY A 95 0.21 -11.65 12.89
CA GLY A 95 0.54 -11.74 11.47
C GLY A 95 0.32 -10.46 10.65
N LEU A 96 -0.21 -9.37 11.23
CA LEU A 96 -0.39 -8.10 10.53
C LEU A 96 0.42 -6.97 11.18
N LEU A 97 1.52 -6.58 10.54
CA LEU A 97 2.30 -5.39 10.89
C LEU A 97 1.71 -4.15 10.21
N LEU A 98 1.51 -3.08 10.96
CA LEU A 98 1.15 -1.76 10.42
C LEU A 98 2.27 -0.78 10.67
N VAL A 99 2.74 -0.13 9.60
CA VAL A 99 3.81 0.89 9.63
C VAL A 99 3.19 2.22 9.21
N PRO A 100 2.84 3.11 10.15
CA PRO A 100 2.35 4.45 9.82
C PRO A 100 3.40 5.25 9.06
N THR A 101 3.01 6.38 8.48
CA THR A 101 3.94 7.29 7.80
C THR A 101 5.05 7.80 8.74
N GLY A 102 4.71 8.09 10.00
CA GLY A 102 5.59 8.83 10.91
C GLY A 102 5.56 10.33 10.63
N PRO A 103 6.40 11.14 11.29
CA PRO A 103 6.52 12.57 11.04
C PRO A 103 6.93 12.81 9.58
N VAL A 104 6.27 13.76 8.90
CA VAL A 104 6.56 14.08 7.49
C VAL A 104 7.32 15.40 7.38
N PRO A 105 8.67 15.38 7.38
CA PRO A 105 9.46 16.58 7.09
C PRO A 105 9.25 17.09 5.65
N PRO A 106 9.52 18.37 5.37
CA PRO A 106 9.25 18.98 4.07
C PRO A 106 9.91 18.30 2.86
N ASP A 107 11.04 17.61 3.08
CA ASP A 107 11.83 16.93 2.05
C ASP A 107 11.49 15.42 1.90
N THR A 108 10.45 14.94 2.59
CA THR A 108 10.19 13.50 2.71
C THR A 108 9.70 12.86 1.41
N ALA A 109 9.01 13.61 0.54
CA ALA A 109 8.55 13.10 -0.75
C ALA A 109 9.71 12.54 -1.59
N THR A 110 10.85 13.24 -1.61
CA THR A 110 12.08 12.80 -2.29
C THR A 110 12.68 11.53 -1.67
N ARG A 111 12.35 11.21 -0.43
CA ARG A 111 12.92 10.04 0.27
C ARG A 111 12.30 8.72 -0.18
N LEU A 112 11.08 8.73 -0.71
CA LEU A 112 10.46 7.55 -1.32
C LEU A 112 11.10 7.20 -2.68
N GLU A 113 11.83 8.12 -3.29
CA GLU A 113 12.60 7.89 -4.52
C GLU A 113 14.02 7.36 -4.23
N THR A 114 14.30 7.00 -2.99
CA THR A 114 15.63 6.56 -2.60
C THR A 114 15.76 5.04 -2.63
N ARG A 115 16.96 4.56 -2.96
CA ARG A 115 17.34 3.17 -2.82
C ARG A 115 17.05 2.65 -1.39
N ARG A 116 17.18 3.50 -0.39
CA ARG A 116 16.92 3.15 1.02
C ARG A 116 15.46 2.78 1.26
N PHE A 117 14.50 3.44 0.60
CA PHE A 117 13.09 3.05 0.70
C PHE A 117 12.87 1.66 0.11
N VAL A 118 13.39 1.39 -1.09
CA VAL A 118 13.29 0.06 -1.71
C VAL A 118 13.92 -1.00 -0.81
N GLU A 119 15.12 -0.75 -0.28
CA GLU A 119 15.81 -1.68 0.63
C GLU A 119 15.03 -1.92 1.93
N ALA A 120 14.37 -0.88 2.47
CA ALA A 120 13.53 -1.01 3.66
C ALA A 120 12.29 -1.90 3.40
N VAL A 121 11.63 -1.73 2.25
CA VAL A 121 10.49 -2.58 1.84
C VAL A 121 10.97 -4.02 1.58
N ARG A 122 12.08 -4.20 0.84
CA ARG A 122 12.69 -5.53 0.62
C ARG A 122 13.14 -6.18 1.94
N GLY A 123 13.46 -5.38 2.95
CA GLY A 123 13.68 -5.84 4.33
C GLY A 123 12.43 -6.48 4.93
N LEU A 124 11.28 -5.84 4.79
CA LEU A 124 10.00 -6.39 5.24
C LEU A 124 9.60 -7.67 4.47
N GLU A 125 9.86 -7.75 3.17
CA GLU A 125 9.57 -8.95 2.37
C GLU A 125 10.33 -10.19 2.84
N ARG A 126 11.47 -10.05 3.47
CA ARG A 126 12.20 -11.19 4.05
C ARG A 126 11.49 -11.78 5.26
N GLU A 127 10.72 -10.97 5.98
CA GLU A 127 10.04 -11.32 7.23
C GLU A 127 8.52 -11.49 7.05
N ARG A 128 7.96 -11.03 5.94
CA ARG A 128 6.53 -11.05 5.62
C ARG A 128 6.27 -11.72 4.29
N ASP A 129 5.14 -12.37 4.16
CA ASP A 129 4.73 -13.03 2.91
C ASP A 129 4.24 -12.00 1.88
N VAL A 130 3.55 -10.94 2.34
CA VAL A 130 3.06 -9.84 1.49
C VAL A 130 3.27 -8.49 2.19
N VAL A 131 3.81 -7.51 1.46
CA VAL A 131 3.93 -6.10 1.87
C VAL A 131 2.99 -5.26 1.01
N ILE A 132 2.06 -4.55 1.63
CA ILE A 132 1.06 -3.70 0.99
C ILE A 132 1.47 -2.25 1.22
N LEU A 133 1.68 -1.49 0.15
CA LEU A 133 2.06 -0.08 0.19
C LEU A 133 0.82 0.78 -0.09
N ASP A 134 0.29 1.44 0.95
CA ASP A 134 -0.83 2.38 0.83
C ASP A 134 -0.31 3.68 0.21
N ALA A 135 -0.46 3.83 -1.09
CA ALA A 135 0.13 4.92 -1.87
C ALA A 135 -0.85 6.10 -2.08
N PRO A 136 -0.35 7.29 -2.44
CA PRO A 136 -1.19 8.41 -2.85
C PRO A 136 -1.95 8.09 -4.15
N VAL A 137 -2.74 9.04 -4.65
CA VAL A 137 -3.46 8.90 -5.93
C VAL A 137 -2.52 8.57 -7.09
N ALA A 138 -3.04 7.89 -8.10
CA ALA A 138 -2.27 7.34 -9.23
C ALA A 138 -1.42 8.39 -9.96
N GLY A 139 -1.90 9.63 -10.11
CA GLY A 139 -1.10 10.72 -10.66
C GLY A 139 0.23 10.92 -9.92
N LYS A 140 0.22 10.83 -8.57
CA LYS A 140 1.44 10.91 -7.76
C LYS A 140 2.30 9.64 -7.83
N VAL A 141 1.66 8.48 -7.96
CA VAL A 141 2.38 7.21 -8.18
C VAL A 141 3.12 7.25 -9.52
N LEU A 142 2.50 7.81 -10.57
CA LEU A 142 3.10 7.98 -11.89
C LEU A 142 4.28 8.96 -11.88
N GLU A 143 4.26 10.00 -11.04
CA GLU A 143 5.38 10.90 -10.82
C GLU A 143 6.57 10.22 -10.12
N SER A 144 6.36 9.03 -9.51
CA SER A 144 7.34 8.26 -8.74
C SER A 144 7.73 6.97 -9.46
N PRO A 145 8.87 6.91 -10.15
CA PRO A 145 9.35 5.66 -10.76
C PRO A 145 9.49 4.52 -9.75
N THR A 146 9.81 4.83 -8.51
CA THR A 146 9.92 3.85 -7.43
C THR A 146 8.57 3.23 -7.09
N LEU A 147 7.52 4.05 -6.91
CA LEU A 147 6.18 3.54 -6.62
C LEU A 147 5.53 2.87 -7.82
N SER A 148 5.76 3.38 -9.03
CA SER A 148 5.11 2.85 -10.23
C SER A 148 5.72 1.54 -10.75
N ARG A 149 7.02 1.31 -10.55
CA ARG A 149 7.77 0.18 -11.15
C ARG A 149 8.77 -0.50 -10.22
N GLY A 150 8.91 -0.04 -8.98
CA GLY A 150 9.92 -0.55 -8.04
C GLY A 150 9.46 -1.78 -7.25
N PHE A 151 8.18 -2.17 -7.38
CA PHE A 151 7.53 -3.25 -6.64
C PHE A 151 6.83 -4.22 -7.59
N ASP A 152 6.29 -5.31 -7.04
CA ASP A 152 5.85 -6.44 -7.87
C ASP A 152 4.52 -6.19 -8.59
N GLY A 153 3.78 -5.12 -8.22
CA GLY A 153 2.64 -4.66 -8.99
C GLY A 153 1.73 -3.68 -8.28
N ILE A 154 0.70 -3.24 -9.00
CA ILE A 154 -0.25 -2.23 -8.54
C ILE A 154 -1.67 -2.82 -8.47
N LEU A 155 -2.38 -2.55 -7.39
CA LEU A 155 -3.84 -2.68 -7.29
C LEU A 155 -4.48 -1.30 -7.38
N LEU A 156 -5.35 -1.11 -8.37
CA LEU A 156 -6.10 0.13 -8.56
C LEU A 156 -7.44 0.04 -7.83
N VAL A 157 -7.68 0.90 -6.86
CA VAL A 157 -8.95 0.99 -6.13
C VAL A 157 -9.84 2.03 -6.79
N VAL A 158 -11.04 1.63 -7.22
CA VAL A 158 -12.06 2.52 -7.75
C VAL A 158 -13.29 2.51 -6.85
N HIS A 159 -13.89 3.69 -6.61
CA HIS A 159 -15.09 3.79 -5.79
C HIS A 159 -16.35 3.67 -6.65
N ALA A 160 -17.21 2.68 -6.35
CA ALA A 160 -18.36 2.33 -7.17
C ALA A 160 -19.31 3.48 -7.52
N SER A 161 -19.48 4.45 -6.60
CA SER A 161 -20.41 5.58 -6.79
C SER A 161 -19.71 6.93 -7.06
N ARG A 162 -18.37 7.01 -7.01
CA ARG A 162 -17.64 8.27 -7.18
C ARG A 162 -16.72 8.26 -8.38
N THR A 163 -15.97 7.17 -8.58
CA THR A 163 -15.03 7.06 -9.69
C THR A 163 -15.81 6.85 -10.99
N SER A 164 -15.65 7.75 -11.95
CA SER A 164 -16.23 7.59 -13.26
C SER A 164 -15.52 6.48 -14.04
N ARG A 165 -16.23 5.82 -14.97
CA ARG A 165 -15.61 4.82 -15.85
C ARG A 165 -14.44 5.40 -16.65
N SER A 166 -14.60 6.63 -17.14
CA SER A 166 -13.55 7.32 -17.89
C SER A 166 -12.29 7.55 -17.04
N ALA A 167 -12.45 7.98 -15.77
CA ALA A 167 -11.32 8.16 -14.86
C ALA A 167 -10.64 6.81 -14.55
N ALA A 168 -11.42 5.74 -14.32
CA ALA A 168 -10.84 4.42 -14.07
C ALA A 168 -10.06 3.90 -15.29
N HIS A 169 -10.62 3.98 -16.50
CA HIS A 169 -9.94 3.56 -17.73
C HIS A 169 -8.71 4.42 -18.02
N GLY A 170 -8.84 5.76 -17.97
CA GLY A 170 -7.70 6.65 -18.23
C GLY A 170 -6.54 6.40 -17.27
N THR A 171 -6.83 6.21 -15.97
CA THR A 171 -5.78 5.87 -14.99
C THR A 171 -5.15 4.51 -15.26
N THR A 172 -5.95 3.53 -15.68
CA THR A 172 -5.43 2.20 -16.06
C THR A 172 -4.47 2.33 -17.24
N ASP A 173 -4.87 3.05 -18.29
CA ASP A 173 -4.06 3.27 -19.49
C ASP A 173 -2.75 4.01 -19.12
N ASP A 174 -2.83 5.08 -18.32
CA ASP A 174 -1.66 5.85 -17.86
C ASP A 174 -0.66 4.98 -17.08
N LEU A 175 -1.16 4.08 -16.19
CA LEU A 175 -0.30 3.16 -15.43
C LEU A 175 0.39 2.14 -16.34
N LEU A 176 -0.34 1.56 -17.28
CA LEU A 176 0.20 0.59 -18.24
C LEU A 176 1.22 1.26 -19.20
N ASP A 177 0.93 2.45 -19.69
CA ASP A 177 1.84 3.24 -20.54
C ASP A 177 3.12 3.63 -19.80
N ALA A 178 3.04 3.84 -18.50
CA ALA A 178 4.21 4.06 -17.64
C ALA A 178 5.01 2.77 -17.36
N GLY A 179 4.55 1.61 -17.84
CA GLY A 179 5.19 0.31 -17.64
C GLY A 179 4.97 -0.28 -16.23
N ALA A 180 3.90 0.08 -15.56
CA ALA A 180 3.51 -0.52 -14.29
C ALA A 180 2.84 -1.89 -14.50
N ASP A 181 3.14 -2.84 -13.62
CA ASP A 181 2.44 -4.13 -13.57
C ASP A 181 1.12 -3.96 -12.82
N LEU A 182 0.01 -3.84 -13.57
CA LEU A 182 -1.32 -3.74 -13.00
C LEU A 182 -1.86 -5.14 -12.67
N LEU A 183 -1.90 -5.49 -11.37
CA LEU A 183 -2.37 -6.78 -10.88
C LEU A 183 -3.89 -6.91 -10.95
N GLY A 184 -4.60 -5.79 -10.87
CA GLY A 184 -6.05 -5.79 -10.93
C GLY A 184 -6.69 -4.50 -10.44
N VAL A 185 -8.04 -4.50 -10.50
CA VAL A 185 -8.87 -3.38 -10.05
C VAL A 185 -9.79 -3.84 -8.93
N VAL A 186 -9.83 -3.08 -7.83
CA VAL A 186 -10.70 -3.33 -6.68
C VAL A 186 -11.86 -2.35 -6.71
N LEU A 187 -13.08 -2.85 -6.84
CA LEU A 187 -14.29 -2.04 -6.72
C LEU A 187 -14.69 -1.91 -5.25
N ASN A 188 -14.51 -0.71 -4.69
CA ASN A 188 -14.83 -0.39 -3.30
C ASN A 188 -16.13 0.42 -3.21
N GLY A 189 -16.78 0.42 -2.02
CA GLY A 189 -18.03 1.17 -1.80
C GLY A 189 -19.24 0.60 -2.52
N TRP A 190 -19.21 -0.65 -2.96
CA TRP A 190 -20.37 -1.39 -3.45
C TRP A 190 -21.24 -1.79 -2.26
N VAL A 191 -22.54 -1.40 -2.29
CA VAL A 191 -23.56 -1.71 -1.27
C VAL A 191 -24.60 -2.61 -1.87
#